data_dec854708355c94bed5a016281b27514
#
_entry.id   dec854708355c94bed5a016281b27514
#
_cell.length_a   1.000
_cell.length_b   1.000
_cell.length_c   1.000
_cell.angle_alpha   90.00
_cell.angle_beta   90.00
_cell.angle_gamma   90.00
#
_symmetry.space_group_name_H-M   'P 1'
#
loop_
_entity.id
_entity.type
_entity.pdbx_description
1 polymer ?
#
loop_
_entity_poly.entity_id
_entity_poly.type
_entity_poly.pdbx_seq_one_letter_code
_entity_poly.pdbx_strand_id
1 'polypeptide(L)'
;MSARGKQSLLYLFIKRLFDIFASLIGIVILIPLTLIIGLAIKLEDRGPIFFAQERVTKNGKLFKLYKFRSMVTNAEEIRETMDDENEMDGPVFKVKNDKRITKVGHFIRKTGIDEVPQFVNIFLGDMSLVGPRPALPREVAEYDEKAKRRLEVKAGITCIWQIHPNRNSITFDDWMAMDTEYVDNASILLDLKIIFKTIGAVFKADGE
;
A
#
# COMPACT_ATOMS: atom_id res chain seq x y z
N MET A 1 -3.00 -33.38 -1.19
CA MET A 1 -2.65 -32.18 -0.40
C MET A 1 -1.33 -31.66 -0.95
N SER A 2 -1.41 -30.68 -1.86
CA SER A 2 -0.23 -30.04 -2.43
C SER A 2 0.51 -29.28 -1.32
N ALA A 3 1.84 -29.44 -1.26
CA ALA A 3 2.68 -28.70 -0.30
C ALA A 3 2.48 -27.20 -0.56
N ARG A 4 1.72 -26.52 0.31
CA ARG A 4 1.57 -25.05 0.31
C ARG A 4 2.97 -24.45 0.26
N GLY A 5 3.21 -23.60 -0.73
CA GLY A 5 4.53 -23.07 -1.06
C GLY A 5 5.18 -22.32 0.09
N LYS A 6 5.90 -23.03 0.96
CA LYS A 6 6.81 -22.38 1.90
C LYS A 6 7.87 -21.65 1.08
N GLN A 7 7.85 -20.31 1.17
CA GLN A 7 8.90 -19.48 0.58
C GLN A 7 10.27 -20.00 1.05
N SER A 8 11.19 -20.25 0.11
CA SER A 8 12.53 -20.74 0.49
C SER A 8 13.28 -19.67 1.29
N LEU A 9 14.12 -20.09 2.22
CA LEU A 9 14.96 -19.18 3.00
C LEU A 9 15.86 -18.31 2.11
N LEU A 10 16.37 -18.90 1.02
CA LEU A 10 17.18 -18.18 0.04
C LEU A 10 16.37 -17.07 -0.65
N TYR A 11 15.13 -17.34 -1.07
CA TYR A 11 14.25 -16.32 -1.62
C TYR A 11 14.02 -15.18 -0.61
N LEU A 12 13.68 -15.49 0.64
CA LEU A 12 13.43 -14.48 1.68
C LEU A 12 14.68 -13.64 1.96
N PHE A 13 15.87 -14.25 1.94
CA PHE A 13 17.13 -13.53 2.13
C PHE A 13 17.41 -12.56 0.97
N ILE A 14 17.33 -13.05 -0.27
CA ILE A 14 17.56 -12.21 -1.46
C ILE A 14 16.52 -11.08 -1.50
N LYS A 15 15.23 -11.40 -1.29
CA LYS A 15 14.16 -10.41 -1.22
C LYS A 15 14.47 -9.33 -0.18
N ARG A 16 14.95 -9.71 1.01
CA ARG A 16 15.29 -8.74 2.05
C ARG A 16 16.46 -7.84 1.66
N LEU A 17 17.47 -8.33 0.97
CA LEU A 17 18.55 -7.51 0.44
C LEU A 17 18.03 -6.49 -0.58
N PHE A 18 17.16 -6.90 -1.49
CA PHE A 18 16.49 -6.00 -2.42
C PHE A 18 15.64 -4.94 -1.71
N ASP A 19 14.86 -5.34 -0.71
CA ASP A 19 14.05 -4.43 0.10
C ASP A 19 14.92 -3.35 0.77
N ILE A 20 16.03 -3.75 1.39
CA ILE A 20 16.96 -2.82 2.05
C ILE A 20 17.57 -1.86 1.03
N PHE A 21 18.10 -2.37 -0.07
CA PHE A 21 18.78 -1.55 -1.08
C PHE A 21 17.82 -0.51 -1.70
N ALA A 22 16.66 -0.96 -2.15
CA ALA A 22 15.66 -0.06 -2.74
C ALA A 22 15.08 0.92 -1.74
N SER A 23 14.90 0.50 -0.48
CA SER A 23 14.40 1.42 0.56
C SER A 23 15.42 2.50 0.92
N LEU A 24 16.71 2.22 0.90
CA LEU A 24 17.74 3.25 1.07
C LEU A 24 17.68 4.31 -0.04
N ILE A 25 17.52 3.88 -1.29
CA ILE A 25 17.33 4.81 -2.42
C ILE A 25 16.06 5.64 -2.20
N GLY A 26 14.94 4.99 -1.85
CA GLY A 26 13.67 5.67 -1.59
C GLY A 26 13.76 6.69 -0.43
N ILE A 27 14.50 6.38 0.63
CA ILE A 27 14.74 7.30 1.76
C ILE A 27 15.58 8.52 1.32
N VAL A 28 16.59 8.33 0.48
CA VAL A 28 17.37 9.46 -0.08
C VAL A 28 16.47 10.37 -0.91
N ILE A 29 15.57 9.82 -1.71
CA ILE A 29 14.58 10.58 -2.49
C ILE A 29 13.55 11.26 -1.57
N LEU A 30 13.18 10.63 -0.45
CA LEU A 30 12.21 11.17 0.51
C LEU A 30 12.68 12.52 1.09
N ILE A 31 13.98 12.74 1.28
CA ILE A 31 14.52 13.97 1.90
C ILE A 31 14.10 15.22 1.13
N PRO A 32 14.45 15.41 -0.17
CA PRO A 32 14.05 16.59 -0.92
C PRO A 32 12.52 16.66 -1.12
N LEU A 33 11.85 15.51 -1.29
CA LEU A 33 10.38 15.48 -1.38
C LEU A 33 9.71 15.99 -0.10
N THR A 34 10.26 15.67 1.08
CA THR A 34 9.72 16.16 2.34
C THR A 34 9.77 17.68 2.43
N LEU A 35 10.82 18.33 1.90
CA LEU A 35 10.91 19.78 1.87
C LEU A 35 9.87 20.40 0.94
N ILE A 36 9.75 19.88 -0.28
CA ILE A 36 8.85 20.43 -1.30
C ILE A 36 7.38 20.15 -0.96
N ILE A 37 7.04 18.89 -0.77
CA ILE A 37 5.65 18.44 -0.49
C ILE A 37 5.22 18.89 0.91
N GLY A 38 6.14 18.81 1.89
CA GLY A 38 5.87 19.28 3.25
C GLY A 38 5.55 20.77 3.30
N LEU A 39 6.26 21.60 2.53
CA LEU A 39 5.95 23.03 2.41
C LEU A 39 4.57 23.23 1.76
N ALA A 40 4.26 22.52 0.67
CA ALA A 40 2.96 22.61 -0.02
C ALA A 40 1.80 22.25 0.94
N ILE A 41 1.92 21.13 1.69
CA ILE A 41 0.92 20.72 2.68
C ILE A 41 0.75 21.79 3.78
N LYS A 42 1.86 22.35 4.27
CA LYS A 42 1.83 23.39 5.31
C LYS A 42 1.18 24.69 4.85
N LEU A 43 1.38 25.04 3.59
CA LEU A 43 0.76 26.25 3.01
C LEU A 43 -0.74 26.06 2.75
N GLU A 44 -1.19 24.83 2.48
CA GLU A 44 -2.60 24.56 2.18
C GLU A 44 -3.50 24.63 3.43
N ASP A 45 -3.12 23.91 4.52
CA ASP A 45 -4.00 23.84 5.72
C ASP A 45 -3.24 23.83 7.06
N ARG A 46 -1.93 24.08 7.06
CA ARG A 46 -1.05 24.15 8.24
C ARG A 46 -0.98 22.89 9.12
N GLY A 47 -1.62 21.79 8.70
CA GLY A 47 -1.63 20.52 9.44
C GLY A 47 -0.30 19.77 9.38
N PRO A 48 -0.19 18.55 9.94
CA PRO A 48 1.02 17.72 9.91
C PRO A 48 1.39 17.31 8.48
N ILE A 49 2.71 17.21 8.19
CA ILE A 49 3.23 16.80 6.88
C ILE A 49 2.99 15.31 6.63
N PHE A 50 3.26 14.51 7.64
CA PHE A 50 3.10 13.06 7.60
C PHE A 50 1.80 12.62 8.25
N PHE A 51 1.27 11.54 7.73
CA PHE A 51 0.17 10.77 8.29
C PHE A 51 0.68 9.38 8.65
N ALA A 52 0.27 8.86 9.79
CA ALA A 52 0.60 7.51 10.24
C ALA A 52 -0.69 6.78 10.60
N GLN A 53 -0.88 5.59 10.04
CA GLN A 53 -2.06 4.76 10.30
C GLN A 53 -1.65 3.34 10.67
N GLU A 54 -2.31 2.76 11.66
CA GLU A 54 -2.09 1.38 12.04
C GLU A 54 -2.56 0.43 10.95
N ARG A 55 -1.71 -0.51 10.57
CA ARG A 55 -1.93 -1.52 9.54
C ARG A 55 -1.47 -2.88 10.00
N VAL A 56 -1.94 -3.90 9.30
CA VAL A 56 -1.60 -5.30 9.57
C VAL A 56 -0.63 -5.80 8.50
N THR A 57 0.42 -6.49 8.93
CA THR A 57 1.39 -7.18 8.09
C THR A 57 1.43 -8.68 8.43
N LYS A 58 2.49 -9.36 8.02
CA LYS A 58 2.68 -10.82 8.20
C LYS A 58 2.32 -11.30 9.61
N ASN A 59 1.62 -12.42 9.67
CA ASN A 59 1.16 -13.08 10.90
C ASN A 59 0.27 -12.21 11.81
N GLY A 60 -0.42 -11.22 11.24
CA GLY A 60 -1.29 -10.33 12.01
C GLY A 60 -0.56 -9.24 12.81
N LYS A 61 0.77 -9.05 12.60
CA LYS A 61 1.54 -8.02 13.32
C LYS A 61 1.06 -6.63 12.94
N LEU A 62 0.80 -5.78 13.93
CA LEU A 62 0.48 -4.37 13.74
C LEU A 62 1.75 -3.55 13.53
N PHE A 63 1.65 -2.54 12.66
CA PHE A 63 2.71 -1.54 12.44
C PHE A 63 2.11 -0.20 12.02
N LYS A 64 2.87 0.89 12.16
CA LYS A 64 2.48 2.22 11.70
C LYS A 64 2.94 2.43 10.26
N LEU A 65 2.00 2.50 9.33
CA LEU A 65 2.24 2.86 7.93
C LEU A 65 2.43 4.36 7.80
N TYR A 66 3.53 4.81 7.20
CA TYR A 66 3.82 6.22 6.98
C TYR A 66 3.45 6.66 5.55
N LYS A 67 2.78 7.82 5.44
CA LYS A 67 2.47 8.49 4.18
C LYS A 67 2.66 10.00 4.30
N PHE A 68 2.78 10.70 3.17
CA PHE A 68 2.47 12.13 3.18
C PHE A 68 0.97 12.29 3.38
N ARG A 69 0.58 13.32 4.14
CA ARG A 69 -0.83 13.62 4.37
C ARG A 69 -1.46 14.17 3.08
N SER A 70 -2.46 13.47 2.58
CA SER A 70 -3.21 13.81 1.37
C SER A 70 -4.66 14.19 1.64
N MET A 71 -5.11 14.16 2.91
CA MET A 71 -6.47 14.45 3.32
C MET A 71 -6.48 15.55 4.38
N VAL A 72 -7.64 16.17 4.56
CA VAL A 72 -7.90 17.16 5.63
C VAL A 72 -7.66 16.56 7.02
N THR A 73 -7.41 17.40 8.03
CA THR A 73 -7.05 16.95 9.38
C THR A 73 -8.15 16.18 10.09
N ASN A 74 -9.41 16.46 9.78
CA ASN A 74 -10.61 15.79 10.32
C ASN A 74 -11.18 14.71 9.37
N ALA A 75 -10.33 14.12 8.51
CA ALA A 75 -10.76 13.15 7.49
C ALA A 75 -11.43 11.90 8.07
N GLU A 76 -11.08 11.48 9.29
CA GLU A 76 -11.68 10.30 9.91
C GLU A 76 -13.12 10.61 10.40
N GLU A 77 -13.35 11.78 10.97
CA GLU A 77 -14.70 12.23 11.36
C GLU A 77 -15.64 12.32 10.13
N ILE A 78 -15.11 12.87 9.02
CA ILE A 78 -15.87 12.92 7.76
C ILE A 78 -16.13 11.51 7.23
N ARG A 79 -15.18 10.60 7.34
CA ARG A 79 -15.34 9.22 6.88
C ARG A 79 -16.53 8.51 7.52
N GLU A 80 -16.77 8.73 8.81
CA GLU A 80 -17.89 8.12 9.55
C GLU A 80 -19.27 8.53 8.98
N THR A 81 -19.32 9.66 8.26
CA THR A 81 -20.54 10.15 7.60
C THR A 81 -20.67 9.70 6.14
N MET A 82 -19.74 8.89 5.61
CA MET A 82 -19.64 8.55 4.18
C MET A 82 -19.88 7.05 3.90
N ASP A 83 -20.41 6.29 4.83
CA ASP A 83 -20.58 4.83 4.64
C ASP A 83 -21.49 4.51 3.45
N ASP A 84 -22.51 5.33 3.19
CA ASP A 84 -23.42 5.19 2.03
C ASP A 84 -22.74 5.52 0.69
N GLU A 85 -21.58 6.20 0.71
CA GLU A 85 -20.83 6.58 -0.50
C GLU A 85 -19.80 5.49 -0.90
N ASN A 86 -19.70 4.36 -0.17
CA ASN A 86 -18.72 3.31 -0.46
C ASN A 86 -19.03 2.59 -1.78
N GLU A 87 -18.06 2.58 -2.69
CA GLU A 87 -18.16 1.93 -4.01
C GLU A 87 -17.57 0.51 -4.02
N MET A 88 -16.94 0.06 -2.93
CA MET A 88 -16.35 -1.28 -2.84
C MET A 88 -17.28 -2.23 -2.10
N ASP A 89 -17.26 -3.47 -2.54
CA ASP A 89 -17.79 -4.61 -1.80
C ASP A 89 -16.81 -5.05 -0.68
N GLY A 90 -17.30 -5.82 0.28
CA GLY A 90 -16.51 -6.31 1.41
C GLY A 90 -16.09 -5.20 2.40
N PRO A 91 -15.07 -5.46 3.24
CA PRO A 91 -14.71 -4.59 4.36
C PRO A 91 -13.89 -3.35 3.97
N VAL A 92 -13.58 -3.20 2.67
CA VAL A 92 -12.72 -2.10 2.16
C VAL A 92 -13.58 -0.89 1.83
N PHE A 93 -13.07 0.29 2.21
CA PHE A 93 -13.74 1.56 1.92
C PHE A 93 -13.06 2.29 0.77
N LYS A 94 -13.81 2.65 -0.27
CA LYS A 94 -13.35 3.43 -1.42
C LYS A 94 -14.46 4.32 -1.95
N VAL A 95 -14.14 5.59 -2.21
CA VAL A 95 -15.02 6.60 -2.81
C VAL A 95 -14.28 7.27 -3.96
N LYS A 96 -14.91 7.38 -5.13
CA LYS A 96 -14.28 7.89 -6.36
C LYS A 96 -13.92 9.38 -6.28
N ASN A 97 -14.80 10.20 -5.70
CA ASN A 97 -14.57 11.63 -5.54
C ASN A 97 -14.54 11.97 -4.05
N ASP A 98 -13.52 11.50 -3.37
CA ASP A 98 -13.38 11.62 -1.93
C ASP A 98 -13.15 13.08 -1.51
N LYS A 99 -14.19 13.71 -0.93
CA LYS A 99 -14.19 15.11 -0.48
C LYS A 99 -13.18 15.42 0.62
N ARG A 100 -12.56 14.41 1.21
CA ARG A 100 -11.52 14.55 2.23
C ARG A 100 -10.16 14.89 1.64
N ILE A 101 -9.95 14.63 0.34
CA ILE A 101 -8.66 14.82 -0.32
C ILE A 101 -8.42 16.31 -0.57
N THR A 102 -7.24 16.82 -0.14
CA THR A 102 -6.84 18.21 -0.37
C THR A 102 -6.37 18.42 -1.82
N LYS A 103 -6.16 19.66 -2.29
CA LYS A 103 -5.64 19.91 -3.64
C LYS A 103 -4.23 19.36 -3.84
N VAL A 104 -3.35 19.56 -2.87
CA VAL A 104 -2.02 18.94 -2.83
C VAL A 104 -2.17 17.42 -2.76
N GLY A 105 -3.13 16.93 -1.97
CA GLY A 105 -3.47 15.52 -1.83
C GLY A 105 -3.81 14.85 -3.16
N HIS A 106 -4.62 15.47 -4.00
CA HIS A 106 -4.94 14.96 -5.34
C HIS A 106 -3.69 14.80 -6.21
N PHE A 107 -2.79 15.78 -6.19
CA PHE A 107 -1.54 15.70 -6.95
C PHE A 107 -0.64 14.57 -6.47
N ILE A 108 -0.37 14.47 -5.15
CA ILE A 108 0.55 13.47 -4.61
C ILE A 108 -0.01 12.05 -4.69
N ARG A 109 -1.33 11.86 -4.61
CA ARG A 109 -2.00 10.56 -4.83
C ARG A 109 -1.95 10.12 -6.29
N LYS A 110 -2.25 11.03 -7.23
CA LYS A 110 -2.18 10.76 -8.66
C LYS A 110 -0.78 10.32 -9.11
N THR A 111 0.26 10.86 -8.48
CA THR A 111 1.66 10.54 -8.78
C THR A 111 2.24 9.43 -7.91
N GLY A 112 1.52 8.94 -6.89
CA GLY A 112 2.00 7.96 -5.92
C GLY A 112 3.07 8.51 -4.95
N ILE A 113 3.35 9.81 -4.98
CA ILE A 113 4.34 10.45 -4.10
C ILE A 113 3.93 10.34 -2.63
N ASP A 114 2.63 10.31 -2.34
CA ASP A 114 2.13 10.16 -0.96
C ASP A 114 2.63 8.86 -0.29
N GLU A 115 3.00 7.85 -1.05
CA GLU A 115 3.46 6.56 -0.54
C GLU A 115 4.99 6.47 -0.33
N VAL A 116 5.78 7.45 -0.80
CA VAL A 116 7.25 7.44 -0.66
C VAL A 116 7.71 7.27 0.81
N PRO A 117 7.05 7.82 1.84
CA PRO A 117 7.44 7.57 3.24
C PRO A 117 7.38 6.09 3.65
N GLN A 118 6.64 5.22 2.93
CA GLN A 118 6.60 3.78 3.21
C GLN A 118 7.97 3.08 2.99
N PHE A 119 8.91 3.71 2.27
CA PHE A 119 10.27 3.18 2.19
C PHE A 119 10.94 3.08 3.56
N VAL A 120 10.56 3.93 4.53
CA VAL A 120 10.98 3.77 5.93
C VAL A 120 10.43 2.47 6.53
N ASN A 121 9.16 2.14 6.28
CA ASN A 121 8.56 0.87 6.74
C ASN A 121 9.26 -0.36 6.12
N ILE A 122 9.65 -0.27 4.83
CA ILE A 122 10.39 -1.34 4.16
C ILE A 122 11.77 -1.50 4.78
N PHE A 123 12.48 -0.40 5.03
CA PHE A 123 13.80 -0.40 5.66
C PHE A 123 13.76 -1.02 7.06
N LEU A 124 12.77 -0.65 7.88
CA LEU A 124 12.55 -1.22 9.21
C LEU A 124 12.14 -2.71 9.17
N GLY A 125 11.63 -3.19 8.03
CA GLY A 125 11.23 -4.57 7.82
C GLY A 125 9.78 -4.88 8.20
N ASP A 126 8.96 -3.89 8.43
CA ASP A 126 7.52 -4.06 8.61
C ASP A 126 6.82 -4.37 7.27
N MET A 127 7.37 -3.84 6.17
CA MET A 127 6.89 -4.06 4.80
C MET A 127 7.99 -4.64 3.91
N SER A 128 7.62 -4.95 2.69
CA SER A 128 8.46 -5.33 1.55
C SER A 128 8.14 -4.43 0.35
N LEU A 129 8.98 -4.44 -0.68
CA LEU A 129 8.65 -3.80 -1.96
C LEU A 129 7.41 -4.44 -2.58
N VAL A 130 7.35 -5.77 -2.60
CA VAL A 130 6.24 -6.52 -3.21
C VAL A 130 5.56 -7.38 -2.17
N GLY A 131 4.24 -7.32 -2.12
CA GLY A 131 3.39 -8.11 -1.24
C GLY A 131 1.95 -7.56 -1.23
N PRO A 132 1.00 -8.24 -0.61
CA PRO A 132 -0.36 -7.74 -0.45
C PRO A 132 -0.41 -6.33 0.17
N ARG A 133 -1.37 -5.51 -0.28
CA ARG A 133 -1.56 -4.18 0.31
C ARG A 133 -1.79 -4.27 1.83
N PRO A 134 -1.15 -3.42 2.66
CA PRO A 134 -1.36 -3.43 4.11
C PRO A 134 -2.83 -3.17 4.46
N ALA A 135 -3.48 -4.14 5.10
CA ALA A 135 -4.88 -4.06 5.51
C ALA A 135 -5.05 -3.24 6.80
N LEU A 136 -6.23 -2.66 6.98
CA LEU A 136 -6.63 -2.08 8.27
C LEU A 136 -6.98 -3.19 9.28
N PRO A 137 -6.76 -2.98 10.60
CA PRO A 137 -7.18 -3.95 11.61
C PRO A 137 -8.67 -4.32 11.53
N ARG A 138 -9.54 -3.34 11.23
CA ARG A 138 -10.98 -3.56 11.06
C ARG A 138 -11.30 -4.44 9.84
N GLU A 139 -10.57 -4.29 8.72
CA GLU A 139 -10.73 -5.13 7.54
C GLU A 139 -10.35 -6.59 7.87
N VAL A 140 -9.23 -6.78 8.57
CA VAL A 140 -8.75 -8.12 8.97
C VAL A 140 -9.71 -8.82 9.93
N ALA A 141 -10.42 -8.07 10.78
CA ALA A 141 -11.41 -8.63 11.69
C ALA A 141 -12.58 -9.30 10.94
N GLU A 142 -12.89 -8.85 9.73
CA GLU A 142 -13.97 -9.39 8.89
C GLU A 142 -13.48 -10.47 7.89
N TYR A 143 -12.15 -10.75 7.83
CA TYR A 143 -11.60 -11.72 6.88
C TYR A 143 -11.99 -13.15 7.24
N ASP A 144 -12.46 -13.88 6.22
CA ASP A 144 -12.56 -15.33 6.27
C ASP A 144 -11.18 -16.01 6.22
N GLU A 145 -11.13 -17.33 6.33
CA GLU A 145 -9.88 -18.10 6.32
C GLU A 145 -9.14 -18.00 4.98
N LYS A 146 -9.84 -17.76 3.86
CA LYS A 146 -9.24 -17.57 2.55
C LYS A 146 -8.56 -16.20 2.46
N ALA A 147 -9.22 -15.14 2.88
CA ALA A 147 -8.67 -13.79 2.90
C ALA A 147 -7.50 -13.65 3.90
N LYS A 148 -7.54 -14.34 5.04
CA LYS A 148 -6.43 -14.37 6.02
C LYS A 148 -5.11 -14.89 5.45
N ARG A 149 -5.14 -15.69 4.37
CA ARG A 149 -3.92 -16.20 3.74
C ARG A 149 -2.98 -15.10 3.26
N ARG A 150 -3.50 -13.94 2.87
CA ARG A 150 -2.69 -12.78 2.50
C ARG A 150 -1.71 -12.34 3.60
N LEU A 151 -1.99 -12.67 4.86
CA LEU A 151 -1.14 -12.39 6.00
C LEU A 151 -0.01 -13.43 6.21
N GLU A 152 0.13 -14.44 5.36
CA GLU A 152 1.24 -15.39 5.42
C GLU A 152 2.57 -14.77 4.94
N VAL A 153 2.51 -13.64 4.25
CA VAL A 153 3.67 -12.88 3.75
C VAL A 153 3.66 -11.44 4.25
N LYS A 154 4.77 -10.72 4.11
CA LYS A 154 4.82 -9.29 4.45
C LYS A 154 3.95 -8.48 3.48
N ALA A 155 3.30 -7.44 4.00
CA ALA A 155 2.65 -6.43 3.20
C ALA A 155 3.66 -5.71 2.29
N GLY A 156 3.23 -5.29 1.10
CA GLY A 156 4.05 -4.63 0.09
C GLY A 156 3.61 -3.20 -0.21
N ILE A 157 4.53 -2.39 -0.75
CA ILE A 157 4.21 -1.09 -1.32
C ILE A 157 3.54 -1.25 -2.68
N THR A 158 3.81 -2.36 -3.38
CA THR A 158 3.13 -2.77 -4.61
C THR A 158 2.72 -4.24 -4.59
N CYS A 159 1.71 -4.59 -5.40
CA CYS A 159 1.11 -5.91 -5.46
C CYS A 159 0.53 -6.22 -6.85
N ILE A 160 0.05 -7.45 -7.06
CA ILE A 160 -0.58 -7.88 -8.32
C ILE A 160 -1.80 -7.01 -8.64
N TRP A 161 -2.64 -6.72 -7.66
CA TRP A 161 -3.83 -5.89 -7.84
C TRP A 161 -3.49 -4.50 -8.36
N GLN A 162 -2.49 -3.81 -7.81
CA GLN A 162 -2.12 -2.44 -8.21
C GLN A 162 -1.65 -2.32 -9.67
N ILE A 163 -1.10 -3.39 -10.22
CA ILE A 163 -0.66 -3.45 -11.63
C ILE A 163 -1.73 -4.01 -12.57
N HIS A 164 -2.92 -4.34 -12.07
CA HIS A 164 -4.00 -4.88 -12.89
C HIS A 164 -4.65 -3.77 -13.73
N PRO A 165 -4.90 -3.99 -15.04
CA PRO A 165 -5.47 -2.97 -15.93
C PRO A 165 -6.82 -2.41 -15.45
N ASN A 166 -7.66 -3.26 -14.85
CA ASN A 166 -9.00 -2.90 -14.38
C ASN A 166 -9.08 -2.77 -12.85
N ARG A 167 -7.99 -2.33 -12.19
CA ARG A 167 -7.89 -2.30 -10.72
C ARG A 167 -9.02 -1.55 -10.00
N ASN A 168 -9.68 -0.62 -10.69
CA ASN A 168 -10.76 0.19 -10.12
C ASN A 168 -12.15 -0.50 -10.15
N SER A 169 -12.28 -1.61 -10.88
CA SER A 169 -13.52 -2.40 -11.01
C SER A 169 -13.38 -3.83 -10.51
N ILE A 170 -12.33 -4.13 -9.74
CA ILE A 170 -12.07 -5.46 -9.19
C ILE A 170 -12.91 -5.64 -7.93
N THR A 171 -13.59 -6.79 -7.81
CA THR A 171 -14.32 -7.19 -6.60
C THR A 171 -13.36 -7.50 -5.45
N PHE A 172 -13.86 -7.48 -4.22
CA PHE A 172 -13.06 -7.89 -3.06
C PHE A 172 -12.54 -9.32 -3.19
N ASP A 173 -13.38 -10.23 -3.69
CA ASP A 173 -13.01 -11.64 -3.89
C ASP A 173 -11.89 -11.81 -4.92
N ASP A 174 -11.95 -11.09 -6.05
CA ASP A 174 -10.90 -11.11 -7.07
C ASP A 174 -9.59 -10.54 -6.52
N TRP A 175 -9.67 -9.46 -5.72
CA TRP A 175 -8.50 -8.92 -5.05
C TRP A 175 -7.86 -9.94 -4.10
N MET A 176 -8.67 -10.61 -3.26
CA MET A 176 -8.18 -11.66 -2.36
C MET A 176 -7.60 -12.85 -3.12
N ALA A 177 -8.16 -13.19 -4.28
CA ALA A 177 -7.60 -14.21 -5.17
C ALA A 177 -6.21 -13.83 -5.69
N MET A 178 -6.01 -12.57 -6.12
CA MET A 178 -4.69 -12.06 -6.57
C MET A 178 -3.66 -12.04 -5.44
N ASP A 179 -4.06 -11.65 -4.23
CA ASP A 179 -3.16 -11.67 -3.07
C ASP A 179 -2.77 -13.12 -2.71
N THR A 180 -3.72 -14.07 -2.80
CA THR A 180 -3.45 -15.50 -2.59
C THR A 180 -2.56 -16.07 -3.68
N GLU A 181 -2.77 -15.69 -4.95
CA GLU A 181 -1.90 -16.04 -6.07
C GLU A 181 -0.45 -15.60 -5.80
N TYR A 182 -0.27 -14.38 -5.29
CA TYR A 182 1.07 -13.91 -4.89
C TYR A 182 1.66 -14.76 -3.76
N VAL A 183 0.89 -15.08 -2.72
CA VAL A 183 1.35 -15.94 -1.60
C VAL A 183 1.86 -17.29 -2.09
N ASP A 184 1.12 -17.91 -3.02
CA ASP A 184 1.43 -19.25 -3.53
C ASP A 184 2.61 -19.28 -4.50
N ASN A 185 2.82 -18.19 -5.28
CA ASN A 185 3.79 -18.14 -6.38
C ASN A 185 4.93 -17.13 -6.14
N ALA A 186 5.09 -16.61 -4.92
CA ALA A 186 6.10 -15.61 -4.61
C ALA A 186 7.51 -16.09 -5.00
N SER A 187 8.16 -15.30 -5.85
CA SER A 187 9.49 -15.57 -6.38
C SER A 187 10.17 -14.28 -6.80
N ILE A 188 11.49 -14.28 -6.91
CA ILE A 188 12.25 -13.09 -7.35
C ILE A 188 11.79 -12.64 -8.75
N LEU A 189 11.50 -13.56 -9.65
CA LEU A 189 11.04 -13.23 -11.00
C LEU A 189 9.65 -12.55 -10.97
N LEU A 190 8.73 -13.05 -10.14
CA LEU A 190 7.41 -12.43 -9.97
C LEU A 190 7.54 -11.04 -9.32
N ASP A 191 8.39 -10.90 -8.30
CA ASP A 191 8.64 -9.61 -7.65
C ASP A 191 9.18 -8.59 -8.66
N LEU A 192 10.18 -8.95 -9.46
CA LEU A 192 10.74 -8.07 -10.50
C LEU A 192 9.67 -7.69 -11.54
N LYS A 193 8.86 -8.65 -11.99
CA LYS A 193 7.77 -8.40 -12.94
C LYS A 193 6.77 -7.37 -12.38
N ILE A 194 6.40 -7.50 -11.10
CA ILE A 194 5.48 -6.55 -10.44
C ILE A 194 6.14 -5.18 -10.33
N ILE A 195 7.39 -5.09 -9.88
CA ILE A 195 8.13 -3.83 -9.76
C ILE A 195 8.20 -3.09 -11.11
N PHE A 196 8.61 -3.76 -12.19
CA PHE A 196 8.70 -3.11 -13.50
C PHE A 196 7.35 -2.63 -14.02
N LYS A 197 6.28 -3.39 -13.81
CA LYS A 197 4.92 -2.95 -14.17
C LYS A 197 4.46 -1.76 -13.34
N THR A 198 4.78 -1.73 -12.03
CA THR A 198 4.46 -0.60 -11.15
C THR A 198 5.17 0.68 -11.60
N ILE A 199 6.46 0.59 -11.91
CA ILE A 199 7.23 1.71 -12.46
C ILE A 199 6.56 2.24 -13.73
N GLY A 200 6.16 1.35 -14.64
CA GLY A 200 5.44 1.71 -15.87
C GLY A 200 4.09 2.40 -15.60
N ALA A 201 3.34 1.97 -14.59
CA ALA A 201 2.06 2.56 -14.20
C ALA A 201 2.25 3.96 -13.58
N VAL A 202 3.26 4.14 -12.73
CA VAL A 202 3.60 5.45 -12.13
C VAL A 202 3.95 6.47 -13.22
N PHE A 203 4.75 6.09 -14.23
CA PHE A 203 5.09 7.00 -15.34
C PHE A 203 3.89 7.37 -16.23
N LYS A 204 2.87 6.53 -16.31
CA LYS A 204 1.62 6.84 -17.02
C LYS A 204 0.66 7.72 -16.22
N ALA A 205 1.02 8.06 -14.97
CA ALA A 205 0.17 8.78 -14.02
C ALA A 205 -1.23 8.13 -13.88
N ASP A 206 -1.28 6.80 -13.94
CA ASP A 206 -2.48 5.98 -13.71
C ASP A 206 -2.76 5.81 -12.20
N GLY A 207 -2.19 6.65 -11.35
CA GLY A 207 -2.59 6.86 -9.96
C GLY A 207 -4.05 7.31 -9.92
N GLU A 208 -4.78 7.08 -8.83
CA GLU A 208 -6.18 7.51 -8.66
C GLU A 208 -6.43 8.93 -9.08
#